data_00d96c62b80e96c15aa675b016d3c080
#
_entry.id   00d96c62b80e96c15aa675b016d3c080
#
_cell.length_a   1.000
_cell.length_b   1.000
_cell.length_c   1.000
_cell.angle_alpha   90.00
_cell.angle_beta   90.00
_cell.angle_gamma   90.00
#
_symmetry.space_group_name_H-M   'P 1'
#
loop_
_entity.id
_entity.type
_entity.pdbx_description
1 polymer ?
#
loop_
_entity_poly.entity_id
_entity_poly.type
_entity_poly.pdbx_seq_one_letter_code
_entity_poly.pdbx_strand_id
1 'polypeptide(L)'
;MNDSPTAPTASKVIAFAPGRCDIQQAQQAQQAQQAHQAHQAHRAHRACRDEALPIAENICTVRSNDWINPEYKHLVLSAPATALTAVAGQFFHIACPPGADEAAYLRRPMSIYRVEPDDERIEFLYKVQGVGTRGLARLAPRDTLDALGPLGQGFRLPAVAPSERAHVLLLARGVGLATMAPLAQEAIRSGARVTAILSARSASLVMSADYLRESGADVLVVTDDEQTSDVVQIERMIRRVHAAQAITFATTCGSNRLLSTLQRLTAEFGIPGEIALEQHMGCAIGACYACVRPFRKHSGSDELTYRRVCWDGPVFDLQETTSW
;
A
#
# COMPACT_ATOMS: atom_id res chain seq x y z
N MET A 1 70.75 41.98 42.50
CA MET A 1 70.38 41.63 41.17
C MET A 1 69.87 40.19 41.22
N ASN A 2 68.61 39.97 41.44
CA ASN A 2 67.99 38.67 41.46
C ASN A 2 66.63 38.79 40.77
N ASP A 3 66.57 38.33 39.58
CA ASP A 3 65.34 38.19 38.85
C ASP A 3 64.76 36.77 39.15
N SER A 4 63.59 36.75 39.72
CA SER A 4 62.80 35.54 39.91
C SER A 4 61.76 35.48 38.80
N PRO A 5 61.58 34.33 38.11
CA PRO A 5 60.55 34.20 37.08
C PRO A 5 59.19 33.89 37.71
N THR A 6 58.20 34.62 37.24
CA THR A 6 56.80 34.44 37.57
C THR A 6 56.25 33.16 36.94
N ALA A 7 55.52 32.36 37.72
CA ALA A 7 54.82 31.14 37.27
C ALA A 7 53.57 31.44 36.41
N PRO A 8 53.24 30.60 35.44
CA PRO A 8 52.05 30.80 34.63
C PRO A 8 50.76 30.35 35.36
N THR A 9 49.77 31.21 35.28
CA THR A 9 48.43 31.01 35.79
C THR A 9 47.73 29.88 35.04
N ALA A 10 47.33 28.83 35.76
CA ALA A 10 46.55 27.72 35.22
C ALA A 10 45.10 28.15 34.91
N SER A 11 44.72 28.11 33.64
CA SER A 11 43.34 28.27 33.21
C SER A 11 42.52 27.05 33.60
N LYS A 12 41.51 27.21 34.44
CA LYS A 12 40.50 26.20 34.72
C LYS A 12 39.61 26.02 33.49
N VAL A 13 39.74 24.89 32.81
CA VAL A 13 38.78 24.44 31.81
C VAL A 13 37.55 23.93 32.55
N ILE A 14 36.43 24.63 32.45
CA ILE A 14 35.13 24.15 32.93
C ILE A 14 34.56 23.23 31.84
N ALA A 15 34.60 21.93 32.07
CA ALA A 15 33.90 20.96 31.22
C ALA A 15 32.41 21.04 31.52
N PHE A 16 31.62 21.53 30.57
CA PHE A 16 30.17 21.39 30.58
C PHE A 16 29.81 19.95 30.21
N ALA A 17 29.19 19.23 31.12
CA ALA A 17 28.54 17.98 30.77
C ALA A 17 27.31 18.29 29.89
N PRO A 18 27.09 17.60 28.76
CA PRO A 18 25.93 17.84 27.93
C PRO A 18 24.64 17.57 28.73
N GLY A 19 23.74 18.54 28.74
CA GLY A 19 22.47 18.44 29.44
C GLY A 19 21.58 17.35 28.84
N ARG A 20 20.66 16.77 29.62
CA ARG A 20 19.69 15.75 29.16
C ARG A 20 18.93 16.16 27.89
N CYS A 21 18.78 17.47 27.65
CA CYS A 21 18.13 18.02 26.45
C CYS A 21 18.93 17.74 25.17
N ASP A 22 20.25 17.81 25.23
CA ASP A 22 21.14 17.62 24.07
C ASP A 22 21.17 16.15 23.61
N ILE A 23 21.09 15.21 24.56
CA ILE A 23 21.08 13.77 24.24
C ILE A 23 19.76 13.39 23.51
N GLN A 24 18.63 13.94 23.95
CA GLN A 24 17.33 13.67 23.36
C GLN A 24 17.22 14.28 21.95
N GLN A 25 17.75 15.48 21.75
CA GLN A 25 17.83 16.11 20.43
C GLN A 25 18.78 15.36 19.49
N ALA A 26 19.91 14.88 19.98
CA ALA A 26 20.83 14.06 19.19
C ALA A 26 20.22 12.72 18.78
N GLN A 27 19.46 12.07 19.68
CA GLN A 27 18.73 10.83 19.37
C GLN A 27 17.63 11.05 18.34
N GLN A 28 16.86 12.14 18.44
CA GLN A 28 15.84 12.51 17.46
C GLN A 28 16.44 12.83 16.08
N ALA A 29 17.57 13.55 16.04
CA ALA A 29 18.29 13.83 14.81
C ALA A 29 18.83 12.55 14.15
N GLN A 30 19.34 11.62 14.94
CA GLN A 30 19.83 10.33 14.44
C GLN A 30 18.69 9.45 13.89
N GLN A 31 17.54 9.41 14.57
CA GLN A 31 16.34 8.72 14.09
C GLN A 31 15.81 9.34 12.79
N ALA A 32 15.77 10.68 12.70
CA ALA A 32 15.35 11.38 11.48
C ALA A 32 16.31 11.09 10.30
N GLN A 33 17.61 10.99 10.57
CA GLN A 33 18.61 10.68 9.55
C GLN A 33 18.51 9.23 9.08
N GLN A 34 18.25 8.28 9.97
CA GLN A 34 17.99 6.88 9.63
C GLN A 34 16.71 6.73 8.80
N ALA A 35 15.63 7.42 9.19
CA ALA A 35 14.39 7.45 8.42
C ALA A 35 14.61 8.01 7.00
N HIS A 36 15.37 9.09 6.88
CA HIS A 36 15.70 9.68 5.58
C HIS A 36 16.52 8.72 4.70
N GLN A 37 17.50 8.02 5.27
CA GLN A 37 18.30 7.02 4.56
C GLN A 37 17.45 5.82 4.11
N ALA A 38 16.55 5.31 4.98
CA ALA A 38 15.63 4.24 4.63
C ALA A 38 14.70 4.64 3.48
N HIS A 39 14.16 5.87 3.51
CA HIS A 39 13.38 6.45 2.42
C HIS A 39 14.17 6.58 1.12
N GLN A 40 15.42 7.04 1.18
CA GLN A 40 16.28 7.15 -0.01
C GLN A 40 16.59 5.78 -0.61
N ALA A 41 16.90 4.78 0.22
CA ALA A 41 17.14 3.41 -0.23
C ALA A 41 15.90 2.81 -0.90
N HIS A 42 14.71 3.02 -0.31
CA HIS A 42 13.45 2.58 -0.90
C HIS A 42 13.16 3.27 -2.24
N ARG A 43 13.40 4.57 -2.36
CA ARG A 43 13.28 5.32 -3.64
C ARG A 43 14.28 4.84 -4.69
N ALA A 44 15.52 4.58 -4.31
CA ALA A 44 16.54 4.04 -5.23
C ALA A 44 16.12 2.65 -5.76
N HIS A 45 15.59 1.79 -4.89
CA HIS A 45 15.04 0.49 -5.30
C HIS A 45 13.81 0.63 -6.22
N ARG A 46 13.01 1.70 -6.03
CA ARG A 46 11.89 2.02 -6.91
C ARG A 46 12.32 2.46 -8.30
N ALA A 47 13.46 3.15 -8.44
CA ALA A 47 13.98 3.63 -9.72
C ALA A 47 14.62 2.53 -10.60
N CYS A 48 14.95 1.37 -10.04
CA CYS A 48 15.67 0.30 -10.75
C CYS A 48 14.81 -0.67 -11.57
N ARG A 49 13.48 -0.50 -11.65
CA ARG A 49 12.61 -1.33 -12.51
C ARG A 49 12.18 -0.55 -13.75
N ASP A 50 13.04 -0.48 -14.73
CA ASP A 50 12.72 0.07 -16.08
C ASP A 50 12.24 -1.00 -17.08
N GLU A 51 12.01 -2.25 -16.67
CA GLU A 51 11.38 -3.24 -17.54
C GLU A 51 9.88 -2.99 -17.60
N ALA A 52 9.44 -2.43 -18.71
CA ALA A 52 8.02 -2.25 -19.01
C ALA A 52 7.36 -3.63 -19.08
N LEU A 53 6.50 -3.94 -18.10
CA LEU A 53 5.66 -5.13 -18.17
C LEU A 53 4.71 -4.99 -19.37
N PRO A 54 4.48 -6.05 -20.15
CA PRO A 54 3.66 -5.96 -21.36
C PRO A 54 2.21 -5.64 -21.00
N ILE A 55 1.72 -4.50 -21.47
CA ILE A 55 0.29 -4.14 -21.39
C ILE A 55 -0.40 -4.77 -22.61
N ALA A 56 -1.47 -5.52 -22.34
CA ALA A 56 -2.24 -6.15 -23.41
C ALA A 56 -3.75 -6.06 -23.17
N GLU A 57 -4.51 -6.14 -24.25
CA GLU A 57 -5.93 -6.48 -24.19
C GLU A 57 -6.06 -7.99 -24.01
N ASN A 58 -6.63 -8.42 -22.89
CA ASN A 58 -6.76 -9.82 -22.51
C ASN A 58 -8.23 -10.22 -22.60
N ILE A 59 -8.55 -11.18 -23.45
CA ILE A 59 -9.87 -11.80 -23.44
C ILE A 59 -9.84 -12.93 -22.43
N CYS A 60 -10.55 -12.71 -21.33
CA CYS A 60 -10.63 -13.65 -20.22
C CYS A 60 -11.98 -14.38 -20.24
N THR A 61 -12.03 -15.58 -19.69
CA THR A 61 -13.26 -16.36 -19.54
C THR A 61 -13.66 -16.44 -18.07
N VAL A 62 -14.90 -16.13 -17.75
CA VAL A 62 -15.43 -16.21 -16.40
C VAL A 62 -15.49 -17.67 -15.94
N ARG A 63 -14.82 -17.99 -14.83
CA ARG A 63 -14.95 -19.26 -14.11
C ARG A 63 -16.07 -19.20 -13.09
N SER A 64 -16.08 -18.14 -12.28
CA SER A 64 -17.14 -17.86 -11.31
C SER A 64 -17.26 -16.35 -11.05
N ASN A 65 -18.40 -15.94 -10.50
CA ASN A 65 -18.69 -14.55 -10.15
C ASN A 65 -19.69 -14.53 -8.99
N ASP A 66 -19.22 -14.80 -7.78
CA ASP A 66 -20.04 -15.14 -6.65
C ASP A 66 -20.13 -13.97 -5.63
N TRP A 67 -21.30 -13.84 -4.99
CA TRP A 67 -21.44 -12.93 -3.85
C TRP A 67 -20.70 -13.49 -2.63
N ILE A 68 -19.81 -12.70 -2.07
CA ILE A 68 -19.11 -13.03 -0.81
C ILE A 68 -19.76 -12.36 0.40
N ASN A 69 -20.53 -11.30 0.17
CA ASN A 69 -21.35 -10.61 1.14
C ASN A 69 -22.36 -9.71 0.38
N PRO A 70 -23.29 -9.00 1.06
CA PRO A 70 -24.34 -8.22 0.37
C PRO A 70 -23.86 -7.11 -0.56
N GLU A 71 -22.59 -6.68 -0.49
CA GLU A 71 -22.07 -5.55 -1.26
C GLU A 71 -20.99 -5.95 -2.28
N TYR A 72 -20.32 -7.09 -2.08
CA TYR A 72 -19.12 -7.46 -2.82
C TYR A 72 -19.25 -8.80 -3.51
N LYS A 73 -18.67 -8.87 -4.70
CA LYS A 73 -18.53 -10.11 -5.46
C LYS A 73 -17.06 -10.48 -5.65
N HIS A 74 -16.83 -11.78 -5.76
CA HIS A 74 -15.58 -12.40 -6.15
C HIS A 74 -15.68 -12.88 -7.59
N LEU A 75 -14.90 -12.30 -8.49
CA LEU A 75 -14.82 -12.65 -9.90
C LEU A 75 -13.54 -13.45 -10.13
N VAL A 76 -13.69 -14.65 -10.65
CA VAL A 76 -12.59 -15.55 -11.01
C VAL A 76 -12.58 -15.75 -12.52
N LEU A 77 -11.43 -15.49 -13.14
CA LEU A 77 -11.25 -15.56 -14.59
C LEU A 77 -10.15 -16.54 -14.97
N SER A 78 -10.37 -17.30 -16.04
CA SER A 78 -9.26 -17.85 -16.83
C SER A 78 -8.68 -16.74 -17.67
N ALA A 79 -7.35 -16.57 -17.63
CA ALA A 79 -6.68 -15.44 -18.25
C ALA A 79 -5.45 -15.89 -19.07
N PRO A 80 -5.12 -15.18 -20.17
CA PRO A 80 -3.93 -15.47 -20.96
C PRO A 80 -2.64 -15.12 -20.19
N ALA A 81 -1.52 -15.69 -20.63
CA ALA A 81 -0.22 -15.58 -19.98
C ALA A 81 0.21 -14.12 -19.68
N THR A 82 -0.12 -13.17 -20.56
CA THR A 82 0.16 -11.73 -20.34
C THR A 82 -0.54 -11.17 -19.10
N ALA A 83 -1.77 -11.58 -18.82
CA ALA A 83 -2.49 -11.16 -17.61
C ALA A 83 -1.88 -11.76 -16.34
N LEU A 84 -1.27 -12.94 -16.44
CA LEU A 84 -0.68 -13.67 -15.32
C LEU A 84 0.70 -13.13 -14.89
N THR A 85 1.26 -12.18 -15.64
CA THR A 85 2.49 -11.45 -15.24
C THR A 85 2.22 -10.34 -14.21
N ALA A 86 0.96 -10.11 -13.86
CA ALA A 86 0.56 -9.06 -12.95
C ALA A 86 1.14 -9.26 -11.54
N VAL A 87 1.58 -8.15 -10.92
CA VAL A 87 2.18 -8.15 -9.58
C VAL A 87 1.32 -7.37 -8.58
N ALA A 88 1.55 -7.59 -7.29
CA ALA A 88 0.82 -6.94 -6.20
C ALA A 88 0.76 -5.42 -6.37
N GLY A 89 -0.43 -4.83 -6.25
CA GLY A 89 -0.67 -3.39 -6.41
C GLY A 89 -1.02 -2.93 -7.83
N GLN A 90 -0.78 -3.75 -8.86
CA GLN A 90 -1.27 -3.46 -10.20
C GLN A 90 -2.79 -3.69 -10.32
N PHE A 91 -3.36 -3.23 -11.42
CA PHE A 91 -4.79 -3.32 -11.69
C PHE A 91 -5.05 -3.65 -13.16
N PHE A 92 -6.31 -3.98 -13.47
CA PHE A 92 -6.82 -4.10 -14.83
C PHE A 92 -7.94 -3.09 -15.07
N HIS A 93 -8.03 -2.59 -16.30
CA HIS A 93 -9.13 -1.73 -16.74
C HIS A 93 -10.14 -2.58 -17.48
N ILE A 94 -11.19 -3.00 -16.78
CA ILE A 94 -12.13 -4.05 -17.23
C ILE A 94 -13.29 -3.42 -18.00
N ALA A 95 -13.61 -3.98 -19.18
CA ALA A 95 -14.78 -3.63 -19.94
C ALA A 95 -16.03 -4.14 -19.22
N CYS A 96 -16.96 -3.21 -18.92
CA CYS A 96 -18.19 -3.57 -18.23
C CYS A 96 -19.29 -3.88 -19.22
N PRO A 97 -19.91 -5.08 -19.19
CA PRO A 97 -21.04 -5.39 -20.02
C PRO A 97 -22.19 -4.39 -19.83
N PRO A 98 -22.97 -4.08 -20.89
CA PRO A 98 -24.10 -3.19 -20.76
C PRO A 98 -25.15 -3.77 -19.81
N GLY A 99 -25.83 -2.90 -19.06
CA GLY A 99 -27.00 -3.23 -18.28
C GLY A 99 -28.21 -3.50 -19.17
N ALA A 100 -29.35 -3.91 -18.57
CA ALA A 100 -30.59 -4.10 -19.31
C ALA A 100 -31.04 -2.77 -19.94
N ASP A 101 -30.89 -1.66 -19.19
CA ASP A 101 -31.38 -0.34 -19.55
C ASP A 101 -30.26 0.73 -19.61
N GLU A 102 -29.03 0.37 -19.26
CA GLU A 102 -27.91 1.32 -19.16
C GLU A 102 -26.60 0.71 -19.66
N ALA A 103 -25.82 1.47 -20.43
CA ALA A 103 -24.48 1.09 -20.85
C ALA A 103 -23.41 1.83 -20.02
N ALA A 104 -22.38 1.09 -19.60
CA ALA A 104 -21.19 1.70 -19.01
C ALA A 104 -20.24 2.11 -20.14
N TYR A 105 -20.11 3.42 -20.40
CA TYR A 105 -19.24 3.93 -21.46
C TYR A 105 -17.75 3.74 -21.18
N LEU A 106 -17.35 3.70 -19.91
CA LEU A 106 -15.96 3.57 -19.53
C LEU A 106 -15.72 2.20 -18.86
N ARG A 107 -14.54 1.66 -19.09
CA ARG A 107 -14.00 0.54 -18.32
C ARG A 107 -13.89 0.90 -16.83
N ARG A 108 -13.71 -0.07 -15.97
CA ARG A 108 -13.51 0.13 -14.52
C ARG A 108 -12.14 -0.39 -14.11
N PRO A 109 -11.33 0.43 -13.39
CA PRO A 109 -10.10 -0.06 -12.79
C PRO A 109 -10.45 -1.02 -11.65
N MET A 110 -9.86 -2.21 -11.70
CA MET A 110 -10.01 -3.26 -10.70
C MET A 110 -8.64 -3.72 -10.24
N SER A 111 -8.33 -3.52 -8.96
CA SER A 111 -7.11 -4.06 -8.36
C SER A 111 -7.15 -5.58 -8.38
N ILE A 112 -6.01 -6.19 -8.65
CA ILE A 112 -5.87 -7.64 -8.59
C ILE A 112 -6.05 -8.10 -7.13
N TYR A 113 -6.77 -9.23 -6.98
CA TYR A 113 -6.93 -9.91 -5.70
C TYR A 113 -5.99 -11.11 -5.59
N ARG A 114 -5.88 -11.91 -6.63
CA ARG A 114 -4.95 -13.04 -6.73
C ARG A 114 -4.53 -13.27 -8.16
N VAL A 115 -3.33 -13.82 -8.31
CA VAL A 115 -2.83 -14.36 -9.59
C VAL A 115 -2.26 -15.74 -9.30
N GLU A 116 -2.76 -16.73 -10.00
CA GLU A 116 -2.32 -18.14 -9.90
C GLU A 116 -1.91 -18.61 -11.30
N PRO A 117 -0.64 -18.41 -11.69
CA PRO A 117 -0.18 -18.72 -13.05
C PRO A 117 -0.30 -20.19 -13.42
N ASP A 118 -0.05 -21.10 -12.48
CA ASP A 118 -0.14 -22.55 -12.71
C ASP A 118 -1.57 -23.02 -12.98
N ASP A 119 -2.58 -22.25 -12.57
CA ASP A 119 -3.99 -22.50 -12.83
C ASP A 119 -4.58 -21.54 -13.87
N GLU A 120 -3.74 -20.76 -14.58
CA GLU A 120 -4.16 -19.75 -15.56
C GLU A 120 -5.26 -18.82 -15.04
N ARG A 121 -5.18 -18.44 -13.75
CA ARG A 121 -6.25 -17.77 -13.03
C ARG A 121 -5.85 -16.39 -12.53
N ILE A 122 -6.76 -15.43 -12.74
CA ILE A 122 -6.72 -14.11 -12.11
C ILE A 122 -8.06 -13.82 -11.42
N GLU A 123 -8.00 -13.16 -10.26
CA GLU A 123 -9.15 -12.92 -9.41
C GLU A 123 -9.30 -11.46 -9.02
N PHE A 124 -10.54 -11.02 -8.87
CA PHE A 124 -10.91 -9.66 -8.48
C PHE A 124 -11.99 -9.68 -7.41
N LEU A 125 -11.85 -8.81 -6.40
CA LEU A 125 -12.94 -8.46 -5.48
C LEU A 125 -13.46 -7.08 -5.85
N TYR A 126 -14.77 -6.93 -6.01
CA TYR A 126 -15.34 -5.64 -6.39
C TYR A 126 -16.67 -5.38 -5.70
N LYS A 127 -16.92 -4.09 -5.44
CA LYS A 127 -18.19 -3.62 -4.90
C LYS A 127 -19.18 -3.41 -6.03
N VAL A 128 -20.40 -3.92 -5.86
CA VAL A 128 -21.51 -3.68 -6.80
C VAL A 128 -22.24 -2.39 -6.40
N GLN A 129 -21.92 -1.27 -7.06
CA GLN A 129 -22.49 0.02 -6.68
C GLN A 129 -22.92 0.94 -7.83
N GLY A 130 -22.43 0.73 -9.04
CA GLY A 130 -22.72 1.58 -10.20
C GLY A 130 -23.08 0.77 -11.44
N VAL A 131 -23.44 1.45 -12.53
CA VAL A 131 -23.86 0.82 -13.82
C VAL A 131 -22.86 -0.25 -14.27
N GLY A 132 -21.56 0.10 -14.32
CA GLY A 132 -20.51 -0.83 -14.76
C GLY A 132 -20.40 -2.08 -13.88
N THR A 133 -20.36 -1.91 -12.56
CA THR A 133 -20.23 -3.04 -11.63
C THR A 133 -21.52 -3.85 -11.53
N ARG A 134 -22.72 -3.25 -11.78
CA ARG A 134 -23.96 -4.01 -11.96
C ARG A 134 -23.94 -4.85 -13.25
N GLY A 135 -23.33 -4.31 -14.32
CA GLY A 135 -23.09 -5.09 -15.55
C GLY A 135 -22.20 -6.30 -15.31
N LEU A 136 -21.05 -6.06 -14.66
CA LEU A 136 -20.12 -7.14 -14.26
C LEU A 136 -20.81 -8.20 -13.37
N ALA A 137 -21.68 -7.77 -12.46
CA ALA A 137 -22.34 -8.67 -11.51
C ALA A 137 -23.27 -9.70 -12.16
N ARG A 138 -23.63 -9.52 -13.44
CA ARG A 138 -24.49 -10.46 -14.23
C ARG A 138 -23.71 -11.49 -15.02
N LEU A 139 -22.40 -11.33 -15.11
CA LEU A 139 -21.56 -12.31 -15.79
C LEU A 139 -21.69 -13.67 -15.12
N ALA A 140 -21.85 -14.69 -15.96
CA ALA A 140 -21.97 -16.09 -15.59
C ALA A 140 -20.74 -16.90 -16.06
N PRO A 141 -20.50 -18.10 -15.53
CA PRO A 141 -19.46 -18.98 -16.03
C PRO A 141 -19.56 -19.20 -17.56
N ARG A 142 -18.40 -19.12 -18.23
CA ARG A 142 -18.18 -19.19 -19.68
C ARG A 142 -18.44 -17.87 -20.44
N ASP A 143 -18.95 -16.82 -19.82
CA ASP A 143 -18.96 -15.50 -20.45
C ASP A 143 -17.53 -15.02 -20.68
N THR A 144 -17.34 -14.16 -21.67
CA THR A 144 -16.05 -13.53 -21.96
C THR A 144 -16.00 -12.12 -21.42
N LEU A 145 -14.82 -11.71 -20.98
CA LEU A 145 -14.55 -10.41 -20.43
C LEU A 145 -13.24 -9.85 -20.96
N ASP A 146 -13.30 -8.62 -21.48
CA ASP A 146 -12.12 -7.91 -21.96
C ASP A 146 -11.49 -7.09 -20.82
N ALA A 147 -10.21 -7.36 -20.55
CA ALA A 147 -9.42 -6.75 -19.47
C ALA A 147 -8.10 -6.19 -20.01
N LEU A 148 -7.99 -4.89 -20.08
CA LEU A 148 -6.73 -4.19 -20.43
C LEU A 148 -5.79 -4.21 -19.23
N GLY A 149 -4.62 -4.78 -19.38
CA GLY A 149 -3.62 -4.87 -18.30
C GLY A 149 -2.53 -5.92 -18.53
N PRO A 150 -1.67 -6.14 -17.53
CA PRO A 150 -1.61 -5.43 -16.23
C PRO A 150 -1.19 -3.96 -16.37
N LEU A 151 -1.70 -3.10 -15.50
CA LEU A 151 -1.50 -1.65 -15.55
C LEU A 151 -0.91 -1.12 -14.25
N GLY A 152 -0.15 -0.04 -14.38
CA GLY A 152 0.39 0.72 -13.25
C GLY A 152 1.60 0.06 -12.59
N GLN A 153 2.09 0.74 -11.55
CA GLN A 153 3.25 0.34 -10.75
C GLN A 153 2.78 -0.44 -9.52
N GLY A 154 3.37 -1.63 -9.31
CA GLY A 154 3.09 -2.46 -8.14
C GLY A 154 3.81 -2.01 -6.87
N PHE A 155 3.48 -2.67 -5.75
CA PHE A 155 4.19 -2.54 -4.49
C PHE A 155 5.63 -3.03 -4.61
N ARG A 156 6.50 -2.51 -3.73
CA ARG A 156 7.90 -2.89 -3.66
C ARG A 156 8.29 -3.15 -2.22
N LEU A 157 8.33 -4.40 -1.88
CA LEU A 157 8.86 -4.79 -0.58
C LEU A 157 10.33 -4.37 -0.49
N PRO A 158 10.74 -3.70 0.59
CA PRO A 158 12.15 -3.35 0.78
C PRO A 158 12.99 -4.62 0.93
N ALA A 159 14.17 -4.61 0.34
CA ALA A 159 15.16 -5.63 0.64
C ALA A 159 15.57 -5.51 2.10
N VAL A 160 15.45 -6.59 2.85
CA VAL A 160 15.87 -6.68 4.25
C VAL A 160 17.17 -7.46 4.31
N ALA A 161 18.06 -7.03 5.19
CA ALA A 161 19.32 -7.74 5.39
C ALA A 161 19.05 -9.22 5.76
N PRO A 162 19.86 -10.18 5.29
CA PRO A 162 19.64 -11.61 5.56
C PRO A 162 19.56 -11.99 7.05
N SER A 163 20.10 -11.13 7.92
CA SER A 163 20.07 -11.28 9.39
C SER A 163 18.80 -10.72 10.04
N GLU A 164 17.98 -9.98 9.32
CA GLU A 164 16.79 -9.34 9.84
C GLU A 164 15.53 -9.94 9.20
N ARG A 165 14.57 -10.30 10.04
CA ARG A 165 13.27 -10.76 9.53
C ARG A 165 12.38 -9.57 9.26
N ALA A 166 12.03 -9.35 7.99
CA ALA A 166 11.08 -8.31 7.61
C ALA A 166 9.75 -8.48 8.34
N HIS A 167 9.16 -7.38 8.78
CA HIS A 167 7.80 -7.34 9.33
C HIS A 167 6.98 -6.30 8.57
N VAL A 168 6.03 -6.78 7.77
CA VAL A 168 5.17 -5.95 6.92
C VAL A 168 3.83 -5.71 7.61
N LEU A 169 3.47 -4.45 7.79
CA LEU A 169 2.14 -4.04 8.26
C LEU A 169 1.25 -3.69 7.06
N LEU A 170 0.09 -4.34 6.98
CA LEU A 170 -0.97 -4.03 6.01
C LEU A 170 -2.15 -3.40 6.76
N LEU A 171 -2.53 -2.18 6.37
CA LEU A 171 -3.67 -1.48 6.96
C LEU A 171 -4.67 -1.15 5.84
N ALA A 172 -5.80 -1.86 5.79
CA ALA A 172 -6.73 -1.72 4.68
C ALA A 172 -8.19 -1.60 5.14
N ARG A 173 -8.98 -0.89 4.32
CA ARG A 173 -10.41 -0.70 4.56
C ARG A 173 -11.23 -0.95 3.29
N GLY A 174 -12.36 -1.65 3.46
CA GLY A 174 -13.29 -1.93 2.37
C GLY A 174 -12.65 -2.70 1.22
N VAL A 175 -12.84 -2.28 -0.04
CA VAL A 175 -12.26 -2.94 -1.21
C VAL A 175 -10.72 -2.89 -1.23
N GLY A 176 -10.10 -1.96 -0.51
CA GLY A 176 -8.65 -1.92 -0.35
C GLY A 176 -8.04 -3.20 0.23
N LEU A 177 -8.86 -4.02 0.92
CA LEU A 177 -8.46 -5.37 1.38
C LEU A 177 -8.05 -6.28 0.21
N ALA A 178 -8.72 -6.16 -0.94
CA ALA A 178 -8.38 -6.93 -2.14
C ALA A 178 -6.96 -6.60 -2.64
N THR A 179 -6.61 -5.32 -2.67
CA THR A 179 -5.29 -4.85 -3.13
C THR A 179 -4.15 -5.33 -2.22
N MET A 180 -4.42 -5.57 -0.93
CA MET A 180 -3.41 -6.01 0.03
C MET A 180 -3.15 -7.53 0.01
N ALA A 181 -4.09 -8.34 -0.47
CA ALA A 181 -3.97 -9.79 -0.44
C ALA A 181 -2.75 -10.33 -1.23
N PRO A 182 -2.50 -9.92 -2.49
CA PRO A 182 -1.33 -10.39 -3.23
C PRO A 182 -0.01 -9.91 -2.61
N LEU A 183 0.02 -8.72 -2.00
CA LEU A 183 1.20 -8.23 -1.30
C LEU A 183 1.50 -9.06 -0.04
N ALA A 184 0.47 -9.43 0.72
CA ALA A 184 0.63 -10.33 1.87
C ALA A 184 1.24 -11.66 1.46
N GLN A 185 0.74 -12.26 0.39
CA GLN A 185 1.22 -13.52 -0.14
C GLN A 185 2.69 -13.42 -0.59
N GLU A 186 3.05 -12.35 -1.31
CA GLU A 186 4.43 -12.09 -1.74
C GLU A 186 5.37 -11.91 -0.54
N ALA A 187 4.97 -11.14 0.46
CA ALA A 187 5.76 -10.90 1.67
C ALA A 187 5.98 -12.21 2.45
N ILE A 188 4.95 -13.02 2.63
CA ILE A 188 5.04 -14.31 3.33
C ILE A 188 5.94 -15.28 2.57
N ARG A 189 5.81 -15.38 1.24
CA ARG A 189 6.68 -16.20 0.39
C ARG A 189 8.16 -15.77 0.48
N SER A 190 8.42 -14.49 0.67
CA SER A 190 9.79 -13.97 0.90
C SER A 190 10.31 -14.18 2.31
N GLY A 191 9.54 -14.82 3.21
CA GLY A 191 9.91 -15.09 4.59
C GLY A 191 9.63 -13.95 5.57
N ALA A 192 8.94 -12.88 5.14
CA ALA A 192 8.54 -11.82 6.03
C ALA A 192 7.42 -12.25 6.98
N ARG A 193 7.38 -11.67 8.17
CA ARG A 193 6.16 -11.65 8.98
C ARG A 193 5.18 -10.64 8.42
N VAL A 194 3.90 -10.97 8.41
CA VAL A 194 2.85 -10.06 7.97
C VAL A 194 1.83 -9.88 9.08
N THR A 195 1.53 -8.62 9.43
CA THR A 195 0.38 -8.27 10.27
C THR A 195 -0.60 -7.46 9.44
N ALA A 196 -1.83 -7.95 9.30
CA ALA A 196 -2.90 -7.29 8.56
C ALA A 196 -3.97 -6.74 9.51
N ILE A 197 -4.18 -5.43 9.50
CA ILE A 197 -5.29 -4.76 10.20
C ILE A 197 -6.37 -4.48 9.16
N LEU A 198 -7.49 -5.20 9.28
CA LEU A 198 -8.61 -5.15 8.35
C LEU A 198 -9.74 -4.32 8.96
N SER A 199 -10.07 -3.19 8.33
CA SER A 199 -11.14 -2.29 8.79
C SER A 199 -12.37 -2.39 7.88
N ALA A 200 -13.55 -2.53 8.49
CA ALA A 200 -14.82 -2.54 7.78
C ALA A 200 -15.90 -1.80 8.59
N ARG A 201 -17.07 -1.57 7.97
CA ARG A 201 -18.23 -1.02 8.71
C ARG A 201 -18.77 -2.03 9.71
N SER A 202 -18.88 -3.29 9.29
CA SER A 202 -19.38 -4.39 10.12
C SER A 202 -18.53 -5.65 9.90
N ALA A 203 -18.61 -6.60 10.79
CA ALA A 203 -17.93 -7.89 10.67
C ALA A 203 -18.34 -8.65 9.40
N SER A 204 -19.61 -8.55 8.98
CA SER A 204 -20.13 -9.19 7.76
C SER A 204 -19.54 -8.63 6.45
N LEU A 205 -18.92 -7.45 6.50
CA LEU A 205 -18.28 -6.81 5.35
C LEU A 205 -16.75 -6.98 5.32
N VAL A 206 -16.19 -7.69 6.30
CA VAL A 206 -14.78 -8.04 6.31
C VAL A 206 -14.52 -9.09 5.24
N MET A 207 -13.57 -8.82 4.37
CA MET A 207 -13.16 -9.72 3.30
C MET A 207 -11.73 -10.21 3.54
N SER A 208 -11.38 -11.33 2.96
CA SER A 208 -10.01 -11.87 2.91
C SER A 208 -9.39 -12.25 4.26
N ALA A 209 -10.10 -12.14 5.38
CA ALA A 209 -9.54 -12.41 6.72
C ALA A 209 -9.04 -13.86 6.84
N ASP A 210 -9.87 -14.82 6.44
CA ASP A 210 -9.54 -16.24 6.52
C ASP A 210 -8.43 -16.60 5.54
N TYR A 211 -8.50 -16.09 4.31
CA TYR A 211 -7.43 -16.26 3.33
C TYR A 211 -6.07 -15.75 3.84
N LEU A 212 -6.04 -14.58 4.45
CA LEU A 212 -4.79 -14.01 5.00
C LEU A 212 -4.27 -14.84 6.17
N ARG A 213 -5.15 -15.34 7.05
CA ARG A 213 -4.77 -16.25 8.16
C ARG A 213 -4.22 -17.57 7.63
N GLU A 214 -4.91 -18.19 6.68
CA GLU A 214 -4.47 -19.43 6.03
C GLU A 214 -3.13 -19.26 5.28
N SER A 215 -2.87 -18.07 4.74
CA SER A 215 -1.60 -17.72 4.14
C SER A 215 -0.47 -17.52 5.17
N GLY A 216 -0.78 -17.39 6.47
CA GLY A 216 0.20 -17.23 7.55
C GLY A 216 0.34 -15.80 8.07
N ALA A 217 -0.59 -14.89 7.76
CA ALA A 217 -0.59 -13.54 8.32
C ALA A 217 -1.25 -13.49 9.71
N ASP A 218 -0.75 -12.62 10.59
CA ASP A 218 -1.44 -12.22 11.82
C ASP A 218 -2.55 -11.23 11.45
N VAL A 219 -3.82 -11.62 11.59
CA VAL A 219 -4.96 -10.82 11.17
C VAL A 219 -5.71 -10.23 12.36
N LEU A 220 -5.80 -8.91 12.38
CA LEU A 220 -6.58 -8.11 13.34
C LEU A 220 -7.74 -7.47 12.60
N VAL A 221 -8.94 -7.63 13.09
CA VAL A 221 -10.17 -7.06 12.52
C VAL A 221 -10.69 -5.95 13.42
N VAL A 222 -11.08 -4.82 12.81
CA VAL A 222 -11.70 -3.67 13.48
C VAL A 222 -12.92 -3.22 12.69
N THR A 223 -14.01 -2.87 13.40
CA THR A 223 -15.26 -2.47 12.76
C THR A 223 -15.83 -1.19 13.35
N ASP A 224 -16.64 -0.48 12.53
CA ASP A 224 -17.33 0.72 13.02
C ASP A 224 -18.45 0.32 14.01
N ASP A 225 -19.17 -0.77 13.75
CA ASP A 225 -20.28 -1.25 14.59
C ASP A 225 -19.80 -1.60 16.01
N GLU A 226 -18.59 -2.17 16.13
CA GLU A 226 -17.98 -2.48 17.42
C GLU A 226 -17.19 -1.29 18.01
N GLN A 227 -17.17 -0.14 17.33
CA GLN A 227 -16.41 1.05 17.70
C GLN A 227 -14.90 0.81 17.89
N THR A 228 -14.35 -0.19 17.19
CA THR A 228 -12.93 -0.57 17.27
C THR A 228 -12.11 0.04 16.14
N SER A 229 -12.74 0.64 15.12
CA SER A 229 -12.08 1.15 13.89
C SER A 229 -11.69 2.63 13.95
N ASP A 230 -11.81 3.29 15.12
CA ASP A 230 -11.36 4.66 15.26
C ASP A 230 -9.82 4.78 15.20
N VAL A 231 -9.34 5.96 14.82
CA VAL A 231 -7.91 6.21 14.59
C VAL A 231 -7.06 5.95 15.84
N VAL A 232 -7.58 6.26 17.03
CA VAL A 232 -6.85 6.09 18.29
C VAL A 232 -6.67 4.60 18.61
N GLN A 233 -7.70 3.80 18.38
CA GLN A 233 -7.65 2.34 18.58
C GLN A 233 -6.67 1.70 17.59
N ILE A 234 -6.77 2.06 16.31
CA ILE A 234 -5.87 1.56 15.26
C ILE A 234 -4.41 1.95 15.59
N GLU A 235 -4.16 3.19 15.99
CA GLU A 235 -2.83 3.62 16.40
C GLU A 235 -2.28 2.81 17.57
N ARG A 236 -3.07 2.62 18.65
CA ARG A 236 -2.67 1.79 19.81
C ARG A 236 -2.33 0.37 19.37
N MET A 237 -3.09 -0.18 18.44
CA MET A 237 -2.87 -1.52 17.90
C MET A 237 -1.55 -1.59 17.12
N ILE A 238 -1.29 -0.64 16.22
CA ILE A 238 -0.04 -0.55 15.46
C ILE A 238 1.16 -0.40 16.40
N ARG A 239 1.06 0.45 17.42
CA ARG A 239 2.13 0.62 18.43
C ARG A 239 2.42 -0.66 19.20
N ARG A 240 1.40 -1.43 19.59
CA ARG A 240 1.56 -2.74 20.24
C ARG A 240 2.25 -3.74 19.32
N VAL A 241 1.85 -3.81 18.06
CA VAL A 241 2.46 -4.67 17.04
C VAL A 241 3.95 -4.31 16.88
N HIS A 242 4.26 -3.01 16.73
CA HIS A 242 5.62 -2.53 16.57
C HIS A 242 6.50 -2.78 17.80
N ALA A 243 5.94 -2.61 19.01
CA ALA A 243 6.65 -2.88 20.27
C ALA A 243 6.94 -4.37 20.49
N ALA A 244 6.04 -5.26 20.04
CA ALA A 244 6.24 -6.69 20.12
C ALA A 244 7.29 -7.20 19.13
N GLN A 245 7.28 -6.69 17.92
CA GLN A 245 8.27 -6.90 16.88
C GLN A 245 8.29 -5.69 15.95
N ALA A 246 9.46 -5.10 15.77
CA ALA A 246 9.59 -3.89 14.94
C ALA A 246 9.03 -4.10 13.53
N ILE A 247 8.10 -3.24 13.13
CA ILE A 247 7.60 -3.16 11.76
C ILE A 247 8.72 -2.55 10.92
N THR A 248 9.01 -3.12 9.76
CA THR A 248 10.06 -2.66 8.84
C THR A 248 9.50 -2.01 7.57
N PHE A 249 8.24 -2.25 7.28
CA PHE A 249 7.53 -1.66 6.13
C PHE A 249 6.03 -1.59 6.42
N ALA A 250 5.38 -0.51 6.01
CA ALA A 250 3.95 -0.36 6.23
C ALA A 250 3.22 0.08 4.95
N THR A 251 2.02 -0.44 4.72
CA THR A 251 1.22 -0.07 3.56
C THR A 251 -0.25 0.09 3.90
N THR A 252 -0.95 0.93 3.11
CA THR A 252 -2.40 1.17 3.29
C THR A 252 -3.14 1.29 1.96
N CYS A 253 -4.46 1.05 2.01
CA CYS A 253 -5.38 1.30 0.91
C CYS A 253 -6.79 1.59 1.44
N GLY A 254 -7.50 2.52 0.79
CA GLY A 254 -8.94 2.71 0.94
C GLY A 254 -9.41 3.78 1.93
N SER A 255 -8.54 4.54 2.60
CA SER A 255 -9.00 5.60 3.53
C SER A 255 -7.98 6.69 3.79
N ASN A 256 -8.43 7.95 3.62
CA ASN A 256 -7.60 9.12 3.90
C ASN A 256 -7.17 9.23 5.37
N ARG A 257 -8.08 8.90 6.32
CA ARG A 257 -7.74 8.91 7.75
C ARG A 257 -6.67 7.87 8.11
N LEU A 258 -6.68 6.71 7.44
CA LEU A 258 -5.67 5.67 7.62
C LEU A 258 -4.33 6.09 7.02
N LEU A 259 -4.35 6.77 5.85
CA LEU A 259 -3.17 7.38 5.27
C LEU A 259 -2.49 8.31 6.27
N SER A 260 -3.21 9.31 6.79
CA SER A 260 -2.65 10.31 7.71
C SER A 260 -2.09 9.67 8.99
N THR A 261 -2.79 8.66 9.52
CA THR A 261 -2.32 7.92 10.70
C THR A 261 -1.02 7.17 10.40
N LEU A 262 -0.97 6.48 9.27
CA LEU A 262 0.20 5.67 8.92
C LEU A 262 1.39 6.56 8.53
N GLN A 263 1.18 7.69 7.86
CA GLN A 263 2.22 8.69 7.58
C GLN A 263 2.92 9.13 8.87
N ARG A 264 2.14 9.50 9.89
CA ARG A 264 2.69 9.94 11.16
C ARG A 264 3.45 8.82 11.88
N LEU A 265 2.90 7.62 11.93
CA LEU A 265 3.52 6.48 12.61
C LEU A 265 4.78 6.00 11.90
N THR A 266 4.77 5.92 10.57
CA THR A 266 5.97 5.50 9.82
C THR A 266 7.08 6.53 9.89
N ALA A 267 6.76 7.83 9.91
CA ALA A 267 7.75 8.88 10.17
C ALA A 267 8.34 8.77 11.58
N GLU A 268 7.51 8.52 12.60
CA GLU A 268 7.95 8.33 13.99
C GLU A 268 8.83 7.09 14.16
N PHE A 269 8.46 5.96 13.50
CA PHE A 269 9.22 4.71 13.59
C PHE A 269 10.46 4.70 12.68
N GLY A 270 10.60 5.66 11.77
CA GLY A 270 11.72 5.72 10.83
C GLY A 270 11.68 4.63 9.76
N ILE A 271 10.49 4.19 9.35
CA ILE A 271 10.31 3.11 8.38
C ILE A 271 9.66 3.60 7.07
N PRO A 272 10.00 2.98 5.92
CA PRO A 272 9.35 3.28 4.66
C PRO A 272 7.92 2.74 4.63
N GLY A 273 7.10 3.31 3.73
CA GLY A 273 5.77 2.82 3.49
C GLY A 273 5.22 3.24 2.13
N GLU A 274 4.21 2.51 1.67
CA GLU A 274 3.53 2.78 0.41
C GLU A 274 2.01 2.81 0.58
N ILE A 275 1.33 3.49 -0.33
CA ILE A 275 -0.13 3.51 -0.42
C ILE A 275 -0.57 3.14 -1.83
N ALA A 276 -1.58 2.27 -1.94
CA ALA A 276 -2.31 2.11 -3.18
C ALA A 276 -3.51 3.06 -3.21
N LEU A 277 -3.57 3.90 -4.25
CA LEU A 277 -4.63 4.90 -4.41
C LEU A 277 -5.72 4.39 -5.36
N GLU A 278 -6.96 4.58 -4.94
CA GLU A 278 -8.14 4.46 -5.78
C GLU A 278 -8.45 5.81 -6.42
N GLN A 279 -8.72 5.84 -7.73
CA GLN A 279 -9.08 7.05 -8.46
C GLN A 279 -9.98 6.73 -9.66
N HIS A 280 -10.81 7.70 -10.04
CA HIS A 280 -11.53 7.63 -11.30
C HIS A 280 -10.56 7.66 -12.48
N MET A 281 -10.68 6.71 -13.38
CA MET A 281 -9.83 6.56 -14.54
C MET A 281 -10.65 6.57 -15.81
N GLY A 282 -10.28 7.42 -16.78
CA GLY A 282 -10.87 7.42 -18.11
C GLY A 282 -10.16 6.43 -19.04
N CYS A 283 -8.85 6.60 -19.27
CA CYS A 283 -8.07 5.76 -20.19
C CYS A 283 -7.23 4.68 -19.51
N ALA A 284 -6.85 4.87 -18.25
CA ALA A 284 -5.96 4.01 -17.45
C ALA A 284 -4.53 3.82 -17.99
N ILE A 285 -4.17 4.46 -19.12
CA ILE A 285 -2.85 4.39 -19.80
C ILE A 285 -2.11 5.73 -19.81
N GLY A 286 -2.48 6.67 -18.93
CA GLY A 286 -1.79 7.95 -18.76
C GLY A 286 -2.11 9.04 -19.78
N ALA A 287 -3.01 8.82 -20.75
CA ALA A 287 -3.24 9.74 -21.86
C ALA A 287 -4.25 10.86 -21.55
N CYS A 288 -5.33 10.60 -20.78
CA CYS A 288 -6.44 11.55 -20.60
C CYS A 288 -6.30 12.48 -19.39
N TYR A 289 -5.35 12.25 -18.50
CA TYR A 289 -5.09 13.02 -17.27
C TYR A 289 -6.27 13.09 -16.27
N ALA A 290 -7.34 12.31 -16.44
CA ALA A 290 -8.50 12.32 -15.53
C ALA A 290 -8.16 11.85 -14.10
N CYS A 291 -7.09 11.07 -13.93
CA CYS A 291 -6.67 10.53 -12.65
C CYS A 291 -5.49 11.29 -12.00
N VAL A 292 -5.18 12.50 -12.47
CA VAL A 292 -4.08 13.33 -11.93
C VAL A 292 -4.39 13.78 -10.50
N ARG A 293 -3.38 13.67 -9.64
CA ARG A 293 -3.43 14.14 -8.25
C ARG A 293 -2.16 14.89 -7.85
N PRO A 294 -2.26 15.82 -6.87
CA PRO A 294 -1.08 16.43 -6.26
C PRO A 294 -0.35 15.44 -5.33
N PHE A 295 0.96 15.53 -5.32
CA PHE A 295 1.86 14.84 -4.42
C PHE A 295 2.93 15.82 -3.94
N ARG A 296 3.50 15.58 -2.77
CA ARG A 296 4.73 16.28 -2.38
C ARG A 296 5.86 15.88 -3.32
N LYS A 297 6.73 16.83 -3.66
CA LYS A 297 7.87 16.58 -4.55
C LYS A 297 8.82 15.51 -3.98
N HIS A 298 8.98 15.53 -2.66
CA HIS A 298 9.67 14.53 -1.86
C HIS A 298 9.13 14.54 -0.42
N SER A 299 9.46 13.55 0.39
CA SER A 299 9.11 13.51 1.80
C SER A 299 9.53 14.80 2.53
N GLY A 300 8.59 15.40 3.27
CA GLY A 300 8.81 16.65 4.01
C GLY A 300 8.80 17.94 3.17
N SER A 301 8.53 17.86 1.86
CA SER A 301 8.43 19.05 1.01
C SER A 301 7.03 19.64 1.04
N ASP A 302 6.93 20.98 1.05
CA ASP A 302 5.70 21.70 0.79
C ASP A 302 5.45 21.93 -0.72
N GLU A 303 6.49 21.72 -1.55
CA GLU A 303 6.38 21.84 -3.00
C GLU A 303 5.62 20.65 -3.57
N LEU A 304 4.62 20.95 -4.42
CA LEU A 304 3.76 19.94 -5.04
C LEU A 304 4.23 19.60 -6.46
N THR A 305 4.03 18.35 -6.82
CA THR A 305 4.11 17.82 -8.19
C THR A 305 2.81 17.10 -8.50
N TYR A 306 2.51 16.89 -9.79
CA TYR A 306 1.29 16.23 -10.22
C TYR A 306 1.62 14.92 -10.91
N ARG A 307 0.96 13.83 -10.50
CA ARG A 307 1.16 12.48 -11.03
C ARG A 307 -0.16 11.84 -11.42
N ARG A 308 -0.12 11.01 -12.44
CA ARG A 308 -1.27 10.23 -12.94
C ARG A 308 -1.35 8.93 -12.16
N VAL A 309 -2.44 8.72 -11.42
CA VAL A 309 -2.60 7.52 -10.59
C VAL A 309 -2.54 6.25 -11.42
N CYS A 310 -3.06 6.26 -12.64
CA CYS A 310 -3.08 5.08 -13.50
C CYS A 310 -1.72 4.68 -14.09
N TRP A 311 -0.78 5.65 -14.25
CA TRP A 311 0.48 5.43 -14.96
C TRP A 311 1.69 5.52 -14.03
N ASP A 312 1.74 6.59 -13.25
CA ASP A 312 2.83 6.86 -12.33
C ASP A 312 2.67 6.09 -10.98
N GLY A 313 1.44 5.51 -10.73
CA GLY A 313 1.02 4.67 -9.64
C GLY A 313 0.33 3.40 -10.15
N PRO A 314 -0.67 2.82 -9.45
CA PRO A 314 -1.43 3.38 -8.32
C PRO A 314 -0.72 3.36 -6.97
N VAL A 315 0.43 2.68 -6.86
CA VAL A 315 1.22 2.60 -5.64
C VAL A 315 2.21 3.74 -5.59
N PHE A 316 2.19 4.48 -4.49
CA PHE A 316 3.05 5.64 -4.24
C PHE A 316 3.70 5.58 -2.88
N ASP A 317 4.80 6.32 -2.73
CA ASP A 317 5.40 6.57 -1.42
C ASP A 317 4.38 7.22 -0.47
N LEU A 318 4.31 6.68 0.74
CA LEU A 318 3.34 7.10 1.74
C LEU A 318 3.53 8.57 2.13
N GLN A 319 4.78 9.03 2.31
CA GLN A 319 5.10 10.38 2.77
C GLN A 319 4.96 11.43 1.66
N GLU A 320 5.06 11.03 0.39
CA GLU A 320 4.86 11.94 -0.75
C GLU A 320 3.36 12.13 -1.08
N THR A 321 2.50 11.22 -0.65
CA THR A 321 1.06 11.28 -0.94
C THR A 321 0.36 12.36 -0.13
N THR A 322 -0.43 13.23 -0.81
CA THR A 322 -1.28 14.21 -0.14
C THR A 322 -2.62 13.59 0.25
N SER A 323 -3.22 14.10 1.34
CA SER A 323 -4.60 13.74 1.71
C SER A 323 -5.63 14.27 0.67
N TRP A 324 -6.84 13.70 0.64
CA TRP A 324 -7.95 14.06 -0.25
C TRP A 324 -9.26 14.24 0.48
#